data_2557b06a64da02bb33c42efc12bac8e4
#
_entry.id   2557b06a64da02bb33c42efc12bac8e4
#
_cell.length_a   1.000
_cell.length_b   1.000
_cell.length_c   1.000
_cell.angle_alpha   90.00
_cell.angle_beta   90.00
_cell.angle_gamma   90.00
#
_symmetry.space_group_name_H-M   'P 1'
#
loop_
_entity.id
_entity.type
_entity.pdbx_description
1 polymer ?
#
loop_
_entity_poly.entity_id
_entity_poly.type
_entity_poly.pdbx_seq_one_letter_code
_entity_poly.pdbx_strand_id
1 'polypeptide(L)'
;MDKMPPPLEKLSYIVVIVDEFADLMMVAGKQIEELIARLAQKARAIGIHLILATQRPSVDVITGLIKANIPSRIAFTVASKIDSRTILDQGGAEALLGRGDMLYSGQGSSDLVRVHGAFMSDDEVARVADDWRARGKPNYIDGILDGVDDEDSGEKSTASSGDLDALFD
;
A
#
# COMPACT_ATOMS: atom_id res chain seq x y z
N MET A 1 41.54 15.38 -9.34
CA MET A 1 40.85 14.42 -10.28
C MET A 1 39.50 14.11 -9.69
N ASP A 2 38.50 14.82 -10.14
CA ASP A 2 37.10 14.55 -9.72
C ASP A 2 36.70 13.19 -10.27
N LYS A 3 36.42 12.25 -9.36
CA LYS A 3 35.85 10.96 -9.75
C LYS A 3 34.43 11.23 -10.25
N MET A 4 34.20 11.02 -11.55
CA MET A 4 32.85 11.01 -12.08
C MET A 4 32.00 10.06 -11.25
N PRO A 5 30.77 10.47 -10.86
CA PRO A 5 29.87 9.57 -10.16
C PRO A 5 29.61 8.32 -11.04
N PRO A 6 29.41 7.14 -10.43
CA PRO A 6 29.13 5.95 -11.20
C PRO A 6 27.86 6.16 -12.05
N PRO A 7 27.78 5.55 -13.24
CA PRO A 7 26.60 5.65 -14.09
C PRO A 7 25.36 5.14 -13.32
N LEU A 8 24.25 5.87 -13.44
CA LEU A 8 22.99 5.47 -12.85
C LEU A 8 22.49 4.18 -13.51
N GLU A 9 22.25 3.17 -12.71
CA GLU A 9 21.61 1.93 -13.18
C GLU A 9 20.08 2.07 -13.17
N LYS A 10 19.43 1.44 -14.14
CA LYS A 10 17.98 1.41 -14.21
C LYS A 10 17.44 0.59 -13.03
N LEU A 11 16.58 1.19 -12.20
CA LEU A 11 15.88 0.47 -11.15
C LEU A 11 14.92 -0.56 -11.77
N SER A 12 14.96 -1.79 -11.26
CA SER A 12 13.99 -2.83 -11.61
C SER A 12 12.61 -2.50 -11.04
N TYR A 13 11.56 -3.08 -11.62
CA TYR A 13 10.22 -2.99 -11.02
C TYR A 13 10.21 -3.62 -9.63
N ILE A 14 9.51 -2.98 -8.71
CA ILE A 14 9.30 -3.47 -7.35
C ILE A 14 7.80 -3.67 -7.15
N VAL A 15 7.41 -4.84 -6.70
CA VAL A 15 6.02 -5.14 -6.33
C VAL A 15 5.96 -5.39 -4.84
N VAL A 16 5.20 -4.56 -4.13
CA VAL A 16 4.95 -4.69 -2.70
C VAL A 16 3.55 -5.25 -2.50
N ILE A 17 3.47 -6.41 -1.87
CA ILE A 17 2.21 -7.11 -1.61
C ILE A 17 1.98 -7.13 -0.11
N VAL A 18 0.80 -6.68 0.32
CA VAL A 18 0.33 -6.74 1.70
C VAL A 18 -0.91 -7.62 1.73
N ASP A 19 -0.80 -8.77 2.38
CA ASP A 19 -1.83 -9.81 2.45
C ASP A 19 -3.04 -9.38 3.29
N GLU A 20 -2.82 -8.81 4.47
CA GLU A 20 -3.89 -8.25 5.30
C GLU A 20 -3.52 -6.83 5.76
N PHE A 21 -4.00 -5.85 4.99
CA PHE A 21 -3.70 -4.44 5.23
C PHE A 21 -4.31 -3.91 6.54
N ALA A 22 -5.44 -4.48 6.98
CA ALA A 22 -6.08 -4.10 8.23
C ALA A 22 -5.15 -4.30 9.44
N ASP A 23 -4.31 -5.32 9.45
CA ASP A 23 -3.39 -5.57 10.57
C ASP A 23 -2.34 -4.46 10.69
N LEU A 24 -1.83 -3.95 9.58
CA LEU A 24 -0.92 -2.80 9.59
C LEU A 24 -1.63 -1.53 10.09
N MET A 25 -2.84 -1.29 9.63
CA MET A 25 -3.63 -0.12 10.04
C MET A 25 -3.98 -0.14 11.54
N MET A 26 -4.19 -1.32 12.12
CA MET A 26 -4.45 -1.47 13.56
C MET A 26 -3.23 -1.17 14.44
N VAL A 27 -2.02 -1.45 13.94
CA VAL A 27 -0.77 -1.27 14.72
C VAL A 27 -0.28 0.17 14.64
N ALA A 28 -0.26 0.77 13.46
CA ALA A 28 0.34 2.08 13.23
C ALA A 28 -0.41 2.87 12.14
N GLY A 29 -1.75 2.88 12.19
CA GLY A 29 -2.64 3.33 11.13
C GLY A 29 -2.25 4.64 10.47
N LYS A 30 -2.07 5.71 11.26
CA LYS A 30 -1.73 7.02 10.71
C LYS A 30 -0.38 7.05 9.99
N GLN A 31 0.64 6.41 10.56
CA GLN A 31 1.97 6.34 9.95
C GLN A 31 1.95 5.50 8.67
N ILE A 32 1.26 4.37 8.68
CA ILE A 32 1.11 3.50 7.50
C ILE A 32 0.34 4.22 6.40
N GLU A 33 -0.73 4.92 6.74
CA GLU A 33 -1.52 5.70 5.79
C GLU A 33 -0.68 6.76 5.08
N GLU A 34 0.11 7.54 5.83
CA GLU A 34 1.01 8.55 5.30
C GLU A 34 2.12 7.95 4.42
N LEU A 35 2.72 6.82 4.85
CA LEU A 35 3.75 6.12 4.08
C LEU A 35 3.20 5.57 2.76
N ILE A 36 2.03 4.93 2.78
CA ILE A 36 1.37 4.41 1.58
C ILE A 36 1.02 5.56 0.63
N ALA A 37 0.47 6.66 1.13
CA ALA A 37 0.17 7.83 0.31
C ALA A 37 1.43 8.39 -0.37
N ARG A 38 2.52 8.57 0.38
CA ARG A 38 3.81 9.04 -0.15
C ARG A 38 4.37 8.07 -1.19
N LEU A 39 4.33 6.77 -0.91
CA LEU A 39 4.82 5.74 -1.82
C LEU A 39 3.99 5.71 -3.11
N ALA A 40 2.67 5.70 -3.01
CA ALA A 40 1.79 5.69 -4.17
C ALA A 40 1.95 6.91 -5.08
N GLN A 41 2.17 8.10 -4.49
CA GLN A 41 2.39 9.34 -5.24
C GLN A 41 3.74 9.38 -5.96
N LYS A 42 4.81 8.94 -5.30
CA LYS A 42 6.18 9.08 -5.82
C LYS A 42 6.64 7.86 -6.63
N ALA A 43 6.16 6.69 -6.27
CA ALA A 43 6.68 5.43 -6.77
C ALA A 43 6.10 5.00 -8.13
N ARG A 44 4.94 5.52 -8.52
CA ARG A 44 4.29 5.18 -9.80
C ARG A 44 5.21 5.41 -10.99
N ALA A 45 5.89 6.55 -11.03
CA ALA A 45 6.76 6.93 -12.15
C ALA A 45 8.02 6.06 -12.27
N ILE A 46 8.47 5.48 -11.16
CA ILE A 46 9.69 4.67 -11.10
C ILE A 46 9.43 3.17 -11.10
N GLY A 47 8.17 2.74 -11.20
CA GLY A 47 7.80 1.33 -11.35
C GLY A 47 7.70 0.56 -10.04
N ILE A 48 7.30 1.20 -8.95
CA ILE A 48 6.91 0.52 -7.70
C ILE A 48 5.38 0.35 -7.69
N HIS A 49 4.94 -0.87 -7.54
CA HIS A 49 3.54 -1.26 -7.56
C HIS A 49 3.10 -1.77 -6.19
N LEU A 50 1.93 -1.33 -5.74
CA LEU A 50 1.35 -1.75 -4.47
C LEU A 50 0.12 -2.61 -4.71
N ILE A 51 0.07 -3.76 -4.04
CA ILE A 51 -1.11 -4.62 -3.96
C ILE A 51 -1.49 -4.75 -2.49
N LEU A 52 -2.56 -4.06 -2.10
CA LEU A 52 -3.06 -4.07 -0.73
C LEU A 52 -4.33 -4.92 -0.68
N ALA A 53 -4.31 -5.99 0.07
CA ALA A 53 -5.45 -6.87 0.27
C ALA A 53 -5.93 -6.81 1.72
N THR A 54 -7.23 -7.01 1.94
CA THR A 54 -7.81 -7.15 3.27
C THR A 54 -9.13 -7.93 3.22
N GLN A 55 -9.41 -8.70 4.25
CA GLN A 55 -10.70 -9.33 4.50
C GLN A 55 -11.59 -8.50 5.43
N ARG A 56 -11.11 -7.32 5.87
CA ARG A 56 -11.83 -6.41 6.80
C ARG A 56 -12.04 -5.04 6.14
N PRO A 57 -13.04 -4.93 5.25
CA PRO A 57 -13.30 -3.71 4.48
C PRO A 57 -14.03 -2.65 5.36
N SER A 58 -13.39 -2.15 6.38
CA SER A 58 -13.91 -1.07 7.21
C SER A 58 -13.43 0.31 6.76
N VAL A 59 -14.12 1.35 7.15
CA VAL A 59 -13.74 2.75 6.85
C VAL A 59 -12.43 3.16 7.52
N ASP A 60 -12.07 2.50 8.62
CA ASP A 60 -10.81 2.74 9.34
C ASP A 60 -9.60 2.10 8.63
N VAL A 61 -9.84 1.13 7.76
CA VAL A 61 -8.83 0.43 6.97
C VAL A 61 -8.74 1.05 5.57
N ILE A 62 -9.89 1.22 4.91
CA ILE A 62 -9.99 1.79 3.56
C ILE A 62 -10.39 3.25 3.69
N THR A 63 -9.47 4.05 4.19
CA THR A 63 -9.68 5.48 4.45
C THR A 63 -9.75 6.31 3.18
N GLY A 64 -10.22 7.55 3.30
CA GLY A 64 -10.25 8.49 2.18
C GLY A 64 -8.88 8.75 1.57
N LEU A 65 -7.81 8.79 2.39
CA LEU A 65 -6.45 8.99 1.92
C LEU A 65 -5.94 7.77 1.14
N ILE A 66 -6.21 6.56 1.61
CA ILE A 66 -5.89 5.32 0.89
C ILE A 66 -6.63 5.29 -0.45
N LYS A 67 -7.94 5.56 -0.46
CA LYS A 67 -8.74 5.58 -1.69
C LYS A 67 -8.26 6.60 -2.72
N ALA A 68 -7.82 7.77 -2.27
CA ALA A 68 -7.31 8.83 -3.16
C ALA A 68 -5.99 8.43 -3.84
N ASN A 69 -5.17 7.60 -3.20
CA ASN A 69 -3.85 7.23 -3.68
C ASN A 69 -3.80 5.83 -4.32
N ILE A 70 -4.78 4.97 -4.02
CA ILE A 70 -4.96 3.63 -4.62
C ILE A 70 -6.28 3.65 -5.42
N PRO A 71 -6.27 4.17 -6.65
CA PRO A 71 -7.50 4.42 -7.39
C PRO A 71 -8.11 3.18 -8.03
N SER A 72 -7.32 2.14 -8.31
CA SER A 72 -7.83 0.89 -8.87
C SER A 72 -8.18 -0.08 -7.74
N ARG A 73 -9.39 -0.65 -7.80
CA ARG A 73 -9.92 -1.49 -6.73
C ARG A 73 -10.60 -2.72 -7.27
N ILE A 74 -10.52 -3.78 -6.50
CA ILE A 74 -11.23 -5.04 -6.75
C ILE A 74 -11.99 -5.39 -5.47
N ALA A 75 -13.26 -5.72 -5.60
CA ALA A 75 -14.05 -6.31 -4.53
C ALA A 75 -14.55 -7.67 -4.96
N PHE A 76 -14.24 -8.68 -4.16
CA PHE A 76 -14.91 -9.97 -4.18
C PHE A 76 -16.21 -9.87 -3.39
N THR A 77 -16.93 -10.99 -3.23
CA THR A 77 -18.16 -11.02 -2.45
C THR A 77 -17.94 -10.48 -1.04
N VAL A 78 -18.80 -9.57 -0.61
CA VAL A 78 -18.80 -9.00 0.74
C VAL A 78 -20.12 -9.28 1.45
N ALA A 79 -20.15 -9.11 2.76
CA ALA A 79 -21.31 -9.43 3.60
C ALA A 79 -22.47 -8.42 3.42
N SER A 80 -22.15 -7.16 3.13
CA SER A 80 -23.15 -6.10 3.09
C SER A 80 -22.90 -5.08 1.98
N LYS A 81 -23.96 -4.34 1.64
CA LYS A 81 -23.87 -3.20 0.73
C LYS A 81 -22.99 -2.06 1.27
N ILE A 82 -22.86 -1.97 2.59
CA ILE A 82 -22.00 -0.99 3.26
C ILE A 82 -20.55 -1.33 2.95
N ASP A 83 -20.16 -2.62 3.05
CA ASP A 83 -18.80 -3.07 2.74
C ASP A 83 -18.47 -2.82 1.27
N SER A 84 -19.42 -3.09 0.36
CA SER A 84 -19.25 -2.79 -1.06
C SER A 84 -18.98 -1.30 -1.29
N ARG A 85 -19.75 -0.42 -0.65
CA ARG A 85 -19.54 1.03 -0.74
C ARG A 85 -18.23 1.48 -0.14
N THR A 86 -17.80 0.85 0.94
CA THR A 86 -16.50 1.15 1.56
C THR A 86 -15.36 0.90 0.59
N ILE A 87 -15.42 -0.18 -0.20
CA ILE A 87 -14.38 -0.52 -1.17
C ILE A 87 -14.53 0.27 -2.46
N LEU A 88 -15.73 0.23 -3.06
CA LEU A 88 -15.97 0.65 -4.44
C LEU A 88 -16.70 1.99 -4.58
N ASP A 89 -17.09 2.62 -3.47
CA ASP A 89 -17.99 3.79 -3.42
C ASP A 89 -19.41 3.50 -3.94
N GLN A 90 -19.70 2.25 -4.31
CA GLN A 90 -20.96 1.77 -4.86
C GLN A 90 -21.33 0.42 -4.25
N GLY A 91 -22.63 0.10 -4.25
CA GLY A 91 -23.11 -1.25 -3.95
C GLY A 91 -22.88 -2.21 -5.12
N GLY A 92 -23.08 -3.49 -4.86
CA GLY A 92 -23.03 -4.54 -5.88
C GLY A 92 -22.17 -5.74 -5.50
N ALA A 93 -21.10 -5.56 -4.75
CA ALA A 93 -20.25 -6.66 -4.35
C ALA A 93 -20.93 -7.65 -3.39
N GLU A 94 -21.97 -7.20 -2.67
CA GLU A 94 -22.83 -8.06 -1.83
C GLU A 94 -23.64 -9.08 -2.62
N ALA A 95 -23.84 -8.83 -3.90
CA ALA A 95 -24.63 -9.69 -4.81
C ALA A 95 -23.76 -10.63 -5.66
N LEU A 96 -22.44 -10.62 -5.49
CA LEU A 96 -21.53 -11.49 -6.21
C LEU A 96 -21.67 -12.95 -5.80
N LEU A 97 -21.38 -13.85 -6.73
CA LEU A 97 -21.59 -15.30 -6.57
C LEU A 97 -20.49 -15.98 -5.72
N GLY A 98 -19.39 -15.29 -5.43
CA GLY A 98 -18.22 -15.88 -4.78
C GLY A 98 -17.32 -16.63 -5.76
N ARG A 99 -16.31 -17.33 -5.23
CA ARG A 99 -15.38 -18.20 -5.98
C ARG A 99 -14.69 -17.51 -7.15
N GLY A 100 -14.26 -16.27 -6.96
CA GLY A 100 -13.55 -15.49 -7.98
C GLY A 100 -14.42 -14.48 -8.74
N ASP A 101 -15.74 -14.47 -8.51
CA ASP A 101 -16.62 -13.43 -9.03
C ASP A 101 -16.31 -12.10 -8.35
N MET A 102 -16.00 -11.05 -9.11
CA MET A 102 -15.52 -9.77 -8.59
C MET A 102 -16.04 -8.58 -9.37
N LEU A 103 -16.02 -7.42 -8.72
CA LEU A 103 -16.18 -6.12 -9.36
C LEU A 103 -14.85 -5.40 -9.39
N TYR A 104 -14.47 -4.91 -10.56
CA TYR A 104 -13.28 -4.11 -10.79
C TYR A 104 -13.65 -2.66 -11.04
N SER A 105 -13.00 -1.75 -10.34
CA SER A 105 -13.02 -0.32 -10.56
C SER A 105 -11.66 0.14 -11.06
N GLY A 106 -11.58 0.58 -12.30
CA GLY A 106 -10.36 1.09 -12.91
C GLY A 106 -10.08 2.55 -12.53
N GLN A 107 -8.85 2.98 -12.72
CA GLN A 107 -8.47 4.37 -12.50
C GLN A 107 -9.23 5.30 -13.47
N GLY A 108 -9.86 6.33 -12.93
CA GLY A 108 -10.54 7.36 -13.71
C GLY A 108 -11.90 6.93 -14.28
N SER A 109 -12.41 5.77 -13.93
CA SER A 109 -13.74 5.29 -14.30
C SER A 109 -14.65 5.23 -13.07
N SER A 110 -15.88 5.69 -13.23
CA SER A 110 -16.96 5.46 -12.26
C SER A 110 -17.69 4.13 -12.49
N ASP A 111 -17.42 3.48 -13.62
CA ASP A 111 -18.10 2.25 -14.01
C ASP A 111 -17.40 1.05 -13.39
N LEU A 112 -18.22 0.14 -12.85
CA LEU A 112 -17.76 -1.15 -12.35
C LEU A 112 -17.83 -2.19 -13.46
N VAL A 113 -16.73 -2.92 -13.63
CA VAL A 113 -16.66 -4.05 -14.56
C VAL A 113 -16.76 -5.34 -13.75
N ARG A 114 -17.75 -6.17 -14.04
CA ARG A 114 -17.83 -7.51 -13.46
C ARG A 114 -16.87 -8.44 -14.18
N VAL A 115 -16.01 -9.09 -13.40
CA VAL A 115 -15.04 -10.05 -13.90
C VAL A 115 -15.20 -11.34 -13.10
N HIS A 116 -15.18 -12.48 -13.77
CA HIS A 116 -15.20 -13.76 -13.11
C HIS A 116 -13.79 -14.36 -13.16
N GLY A 117 -13.06 -14.25 -12.06
CA GLY A 117 -11.75 -14.89 -11.87
C GLY A 117 -11.91 -16.39 -11.63
N ALA A 118 -10.90 -17.16 -11.98
CA ALA A 118 -10.89 -18.58 -11.64
C ALA A 118 -10.77 -18.77 -10.12
N PHE A 119 -11.52 -19.72 -9.58
CA PHE A 119 -11.29 -20.17 -8.21
C PHE A 119 -9.99 -20.97 -8.15
N MET A 120 -9.20 -20.74 -7.13
CA MET A 120 -7.95 -21.42 -6.88
C MET A 120 -8.02 -22.14 -5.53
N SER A 121 -7.84 -23.44 -5.52
CA SER A 121 -7.86 -24.23 -4.28
C SER A 121 -6.52 -24.13 -3.54
N ASP A 122 -6.51 -24.49 -2.26
CA ASP A 122 -5.29 -24.50 -1.44
C ASP A 122 -4.21 -25.41 -2.04
N ASP A 123 -4.61 -26.55 -2.59
CA ASP A 123 -3.68 -27.48 -3.26
C ASP A 123 -3.08 -26.87 -4.54
N GLU A 124 -3.84 -26.06 -5.28
CA GLU A 124 -3.33 -25.36 -6.45
C GLU A 124 -2.36 -24.25 -6.06
N VAL A 125 -2.66 -23.51 -5.00
CA VAL A 125 -1.76 -22.48 -4.44
C VAL A 125 -0.45 -23.15 -3.99
N ALA A 126 -0.52 -24.27 -3.26
CA ALA A 126 0.66 -25.01 -2.81
C ALA A 126 1.52 -25.47 -3.99
N ARG A 127 0.90 -26.05 -5.03
CA ARG A 127 1.62 -26.51 -6.24
C ARG A 127 2.34 -25.37 -6.96
N VAL A 128 1.70 -24.21 -7.09
CA VAL A 128 2.33 -23.02 -7.71
C VAL A 128 3.52 -22.56 -6.87
N ALA A 129 3.35 -22.49 -5.54
CA ALA A 129 4.43 -22.10 -4.65
C ALA A 129 5.62 -23.07 -4.69
N ASP A 130 5.36 -24.36 -4.75
CA ASP A 130 6.39 -25.39 -4.84
C ASP A 130 7.13 -25.37 -6.18
N ASP A 131 6.42 -25.13 -7.29
CA ASP A 131 7.05 -24.93 -8.60
C ASP A 131 8.02 -23.74 -8.60
N TRP A 132 7.63 -22.63 -7.96
CA TRP A 132 8.53 -21.49 -7.84
C TRP A 132 9.73 -21.76 -6.92
N ARG A 133 9.54 -22.49 -5.80
CA ARG A 133 10.66 -22.91 -4.95
C ARG A 133 11.66 -23.80 -5.69
N ALA A 134 11.17 -24.65 -6.58
CA ALA A 134 12.02 -25.50 -7.39
C ALA A 134 12.86 -24.74 -8.43
N ARG A 135 12.41 -23.55 -8.86
CA ARG A 135 13.11 -22.72 -9.85
C ARG A 135 14.30 -21.95 -9.28
N GLY A 136 14.34 -21.69 -7.98
CA GLY A 136 15.45 -20.97 -7.35
C GLY A 136 15.18 -20.61 -5.90
N LYS A 137 16.21 -20.12 -5.25
CA LYS A 137 16.13 -19.59 -3.88
C LYS A 137 15.88 -18.08 -3.92
N PRO A 138 15.16 -17.52 -2.91
CA PRO A 138 15.01 -16.09 -2.81
C PRO A 138 16.38 -15.43 -2.53
N ASN A 139 16.58 -14.26 -3.11
CA ASN A 139 17.72 -13.40 -2.82
C ASN A 139 17.25 -12.26 -1.92
N TYR A 140 17.45 -12.41 -0.61
CA TYR A 140 17.03 -11.41 0.37
C TYR A 140 18.00 -10.24 0.38
N ILE A 141 17.47 -9.04 0.62
CA ILE A 141 18.27 -7.84 0.84
C ILE A 141 18.67 -7.81 2.30
N ASP A 142 19.97 -7.90 2.56
CA ASP A 142 20.52 -7.81 3.92
C ASP A 142 20.26 -6.43 4.51
N GLY A 143 19.96 -6.36 5.82
CA GLY A 143 19.78 -5.12 6.55
C GLY A 143 18.46 -4.38 6.33
N ILE A 144 17.53 -4.89 5.49
CA ILE A 144 16.25 -4.21 5.23
C ILE A 144 15.35 -4.13 6.48
N LEU A 145 15.57 -5.04 7.44
CA LEU A 145 14.85 -5.06 8.72
C LEU A 145 15.61 -4.35 9.84
N ASP A 146 16.88 -4.04 9.61
CA ASP A 146 17.66 -3.21 10.54
C ASP A 146 17.10 -1.80 10.40
N GLY A 147 16.57 -1.24 11.49
CA GLY A 147 15.92 0.08 11.46
C GLY A 147 16.83 1.11 10.80
N VAL A 148 16.26 2.01 10.04
CA VAL A 148 16.95 3.24 9.66
C VAL A 148 17.11 3.99 10.98
N ASP A 149 18.32 4.00 11.54
CA ASP A 149 18.64 4.88 12.64
C ASP A 149 18.27 6.30 12.20
N ASP A 150 17.40 6.96 12.98
CA ASP A 150 16.97 8.34 12.77
C ASP A 150 18.17 9.30 12.96
N GLU A 151 19.15 9.27 12.06
CA GLU A 151 20.27 10.21 12.01
C GLU A 151 19.95 11.51 11.25
N ASP A 152 18.69 11.90 11.15
CA ASP A 152 18.34 13.19 10.54
C ASP A 152 17.28 14.00 11.33
N SER A 153 17.43 14.03 12.66
CA SER A 153 16.70 14.98 13.51
C SER A 153 17.64 15.83 14.38
N GLY A 154 18.74 16.29 13.80
CA GLY A 154 19.79 17.06 14.44
C GLY A 154 19.96 18.50 13.98
N GLU A 155 18.92 19.22 13.55
CA GLU A 155 18.96 20.68 13.58
C GLU A 155 18.38 21.19 14.90
N LYS A 156 19.26 21.30 15.87
CA LYS A 156 19.03 22.12 17.05
C LYS A 156 18.86 23.57 16.63
N SER A 157 17.65 24.06 16.62
CA SER A 157 17.39 25.48 16.67
C SER A 157 17.84 26.00 18.03
N THR A 158 19.03 26.55 18.09
CA THR A 158 19.45 27.46 19.17
C THR A 158 18.70 28.77 18.99
N ALA A 159 17.45 28.85 19.44
CA ALA A 159 16.83 30.14 19.71
C ALA A 159 17.33 30.62 21.07
N SER A 160 18.17 31.61 21.02
CA SER A 160 18.62 32.38 22.16
C SER A 160 17.40 33.01 22.85
N SER A 161 17.29 32.70 24.13
CA SER A 161 16.45 33.47 25.06
C SER A 161 17.14 34.80 25.32
N GLY A 162 16.62 35.86 24.74
CA GLY A 162 17.05 37.21 25.00
C GLY A 162 15.88 38.17 24.81
N ASP A 163 15.55 38.86 25.89
CA ASP A 163 14.73 40.10 25.97
C ASP A 163 13.22 40.02 25.56
N LEU A 164 12.44 39.67 26.52
CA LEU A 164 11.03 40.14 26.63
C LEU A 164 10.78 40.76 27.99
N ASP A 165 11.53 41.84 28.31
CA ASP A 165 11.29 42.70 29.46
C ASP A 165 11.54 44.17 29.09
N ALA A 166 10.70 44.73 28.22
CA ALA A 166 10.64 46.16 28.00
C ALA A 166 9.39 46.54 27.16
N LEU A 167 8.20 46.29 27.68
CA LEU A 167 6.99 46.90 27.11
C LEU A 167 5.81 46.88 28.10
N PHE A 168 6.08 47.32 29.34
CA PHE A 168 5.02 47.86 30.23
C PHE A 168 5.69 48.91 31.15
N ASP A 169 5.70 50.14 30.68
CA ASP A 169 5.54 51.39 31.46
C ASP A 169 4.87 52.40 30.53
#